data_a684827c49db27da85c62c3efb24ea70
#
_entry.id   a684827c49db27da85c62c3efb24ea70
#
_cell.length_a   1.000
_cell.length_b   1.000
_cell.length_c   1.000
_cell.angle_alpha   90.00
_cell.angle_beta   90.00
_cell.angle_gamma   90.00
#
_symmetry.space_group_name_H-M   'P 1'
#
loop_
_entity.id
_entity.type
_entity.pdbx_description
1 polymer ?
#
loop_
_entity_poly.entity_id
_entity_poly.type
_entity_poly.pdbx_seq_one_letter_code
_entity_poly.pdbx_strand_id
1 'polypeptide(L)'
;MGRMREVCGACSAMFMIAGILYGTGESFSHEDKTEHYKRIQQLAAEFKAEHDTIICRELLNELSVTSTPEPEKRTEKYYKVRPCVKFVRTAAGLLDRYISENPPQL
;
A
#
# COMPACT_ATOMS: atom_id res chain seq x y z
N MET A 1 7.97 -5.73 1.74
CA MET A 1 9.06 -5.05 2.48
C MET A 1 10.20 -6.01 2.69
N GLY A 2 11.44 -5.51 2.58
CA GLY A 2 12.65 -6.34 2.76
C GLY A 2 12.77 -7.50 1.78
N ARG A 3 12.17 -7.42 0.64
CA ARG A 3 12.16 -8.46 -0.42
C ARG A 3 11.50 -9.77 0.02
N MET A 4 10.75 -9.78 1.10
CA MET A 4 9.98 -10.96 1.52
C MET A 4 8.80 -11.26 0.59
N ARG A 5 8.46 -10.31 -0.26
CA ARG A 5 7.39 -10.45 -1.28
C ARG A 5 6.00 -10.69 -0.67
N GLU A 6 5.79 -10.19 0.53
CA GLU A 6 4.47 -10.18 1.17
C GLU A 6 3.69 -8.95 0.72
N VAL A 7 3.06 -8.21 1.61
CA VAL A 7 2.27 -7.04 1.22
C VAL A 7 3.14 -6.03 0.47
N CYS A 8 2.61 -5.51 -0.64
CA CYS A 8 3.28 -4.48 -1.44
C CYS A 8 3.65 -3.28 -0.57
N GLY A 9 4.91 -2.80 -0.72
CA GLY A 9 5.40 -1.65 0.05
C GLY A 9 4.57 -0.39 -0.16
N ALA A 10 4.04 -0.18 -1.37
CA ALA A 10 3.15 0.94 -1.65
C ALA A 10 1.86 0.86 -0.84
N CYS A 11 1.27 -0.34 -0.73
CA CYS A 11 0.08 -0.56 0.09
C CYS A 11 0.39 -0.39 1.57
N SER A 12 1.52 -0.95 2.03
CA SER A 12 1.96 -0.79 3.43
C SER A 12 2.13 0.67 3.80
N ALA A 13 2.75 1.47 2.93
CA ALA A 13 2.93 2.90 3.15
C ALA A 13 1.58 3.62 3.22
N MET A 14 0.66 3.31 2.31
CA MET A 14 -0.69 3.85 2.31
C MET A 14 -1.40 3.57 3.63
N PHE A 15 -1.31 2.35 4.13
CA PHE A 15 -1.93 1.96 5.41
C PHE A 15 -1.28 2.67 6.59
N MET A 16 0.03 2.81 6.58
CA MET A 16 0.76 3.51 7.64
C MET A 16 0.39 4.99 7.71
N ILE A 17 0.31 5.66 6.56
CA ILE A 17 -0.08 7.07 6.51
C ILE A 17 -1.53 7.23 6.97
N ALA A 18 -2.43 6.35 6.55
CA ALA A 18 -3.81 6.35 7.03
C ALA A 18 -3.87 6.18 8.56
N GLY A 19 -3.00 5.33 9.11
CA GLY A 19 -2.88 5.15 10.56
C GLY A 19 -2.46 6.42 11.27
N ILE A 20 -1.49 7.14 10.72
CA ILE A 20 -1.03 8.41 11.28
C ILE A 20 -2.14 9.47 11.25
N LEU A 21 -2.87 9.58 10.15
CA LEU A 21 -3.86 10.63 9.95
C LEU A 21 -5.18 10.35 10.67
N TYR A 22 -5.60 9.10 10.79
CA TYR A 22 -6.94 8.75 11.27
C TYR A 22 -6.95 7.80 12.46
N GLY A 23 -5.87 7.08 12.69
CA GLY A 23 -5.81 6.01 13.69
C GLY A 23 -5.19 6.40 15.02
N THR A 24 -4.96 7.69 15.26
CA THR A 24 -4.29 8.17 16.48
C THR A 24 -5.25 8.93 17.38
N GLY A 25 -4.96 8.98 18.68
CA GLY A 25 -5.72 9.72 19.65
C GLY A 25 -5.74 8.99 20.98
N GLU A 26 -5.72 9.77 22.08
CA GLU A 26 -5.72 9.22 23.44
C GLU A 26 -7.03 8.53 23.81
N SER A 27 -8.14 8.95 23.20
CA SER A 27 -9.47 8.40 23.46
C SER A 27 -9.99 7.56 22.31
N PHE A 28 -9.11 6.76 21.71
CA PHE A 28 -9.44 5.91 20.56
C PHE A 28 -10.32 4.74 21.01
N SER A 29 -11.62 4.85 20.79
CA SER A 29 -12.62 3.90 21.25
C SER A 29 -12.70 2.64 20.41
N HIS A 30 -13.51 1.68 20.84
CA HIS A 30 -13.82 0.47 20.06
C HIS A 30 -14.44 0.83 18.70
N GLU A 31 -15.36 1.79 18.69
CA GLU A 31 -15.99 2.28 17.46
C GLU A 31 -14.98 2.95 16.52
N ASP A 32 -14.05 3.72 17.08
CA ASP A 32 -12.98 4.35 16.32
C ASP A 32 -12.08 3.30 15.67
N LYS A 33 -11.74 2.23 16.38
CA LYS A 33 -10.99 1.11 15.82
C LYS A 33 -11.74 0.45 14.67
N THR A 34 -13.03 0.22 14.86
CA THR A 34 -13.88 -0.40 13.83
C THR A 34 -13.86 0.43 12.55
N GLU A 35 -14.05 1.75 12.70
CA GLU A 35 -14.02 2.66 11.55
C GLU A 35 -12.65 2.67 10.88
N HIS A 36 -11.58 2.64 11.67
CA HIS A 36 -10.23 2.62 11.11
C HIS A 36 -9.94 1.32 10.36
N TYR A 37 -10.34 0.17 10.90
CA TYR A 37 -10.16 -1.11 10.21
C TYR A 37 -10.95 -1.15 8.90
N LYS A 38 -12.17 -0.62 8.89
CA LYS A 38 -12.98 -0.49 7.66
C LYS A 38 -12.26 0.36 6.63
N ARG A 39 -11.65 1.47 7.07
CA ARG A 39 -10.90 2.38 6.21
C ARG A 39 -9.73 1.66 5.52
N ILE A 40 -8.94 0.93 6.30
CA ILE A 40 -7.82 0.15 5.77
C ILE A 40 -8.31 -0.89 4.77
N GLN A 41 -9.37 -1.61 5.09
CA GLN A 41 -9.94 -2.62 4.21
C GLN A 41 -10.51 -2.01 2.93
N GLN A 42 -11.10 -0.82 3.01
CA GLN A 42 -11.59 -0.08 1.85
C GLN A 42 -10.44 0.29 0.92
N LEU A 43 -9.38 0.87 1.46
CA LEU A 43 -8.21 1.23 0.66
C LEU A 43 -7.58 0.00 -0.01
N ALA A 44 -7.49 -1.10 0.72
CA ALA A 44 -6.99 -2.37 0.18
C ALA A 44 -7.89 -2.87 -0.96
N ALA A 45 -9.21 -2.80 -0.78
CA ALA A 45 -10.17 -3.26 -1.79
C ALA A 45 -10.08 -2.41 -3.06
N GLU A 46 -9.91 -1.10 -2.92
CA GLU A 46 -9.76 -0.19 -4.06
C GLU A 46 -8.46 -0.46 -4.83
N PHE A 47 -7.37 -0.77 -4.13
CA PHE A 47 -6.12 -1.17 -4.77
C PHE A 47 -6.30 -2.51 -5.52
N LYS A 48 -6.95 -3.49 -4.89
CA LYS A 48 -7.24 -4.77 -5.53
C LYS A 48 -8.11 -4.62 -6.77
N ALA A 49 -9.02 -3.65 -6.77
CA ALA A 49 -9.87 -3.39 -7.93
C ALA A 49 -9.05 -3.00 -9.16
N GLU A 50 -7.90 -2.36 -8.99
CA GLU A 50 -7.02 -1.98 -10.08
C GLU A 50 -5.94 -3.02 -10.40
N HIS A 51 -5.45 -3.75 -9.40
CA HIS A 51 -4.27 -4.61 -9.53
C HIS A 51 -4.50 -6.05 -9.10
N ASP A 52 -5.72 -6.42 -8.75
CA ASP A 52 -6.16 -7.77 -8.36
C ASP A 52 -5.69 -8.25 -6.99
N THR A 53 -4.58 -7.74 -6.46
CA THR A 53 -3.99 -8.19 -5.20
C THR A 53 -3.17 -7.07 -4.55
N ILE A 54 -2.88 -7.20 -3.25
CA ILE A 54 -1.96 -6.32 -2.54
C ILE A 54 -0.65 -7.04 -2.23
N ILE A 55 -0.49 -8.28 -2.67
CA ILE A 55 0.67 -9.12 -2.32
C ILE A 55 1.75 -8.97 -3.38
N CYS A 56 2.95 -8.61 -2.95
CA CYS A 56 4.09 -8.32 -3.84
C CYS A 56 4.38 -9.49 -4.81
N ARG A 57 4.50 -10.72 -4.30
CA ARG A 57 4.82 -11.86 -5.16
C ARG A 57 3.74 -12.12 -6.22
N GLU A 58 2.50 -11.81 -5.92
CA GLU A 58 1.38 -11.94 -6.87
C GLU A 58 1.40 -10.80 -7.89
N LEU A 59 1.69 -9.58 -7.44
CA LEU A 59 1.81 -8.43 -8.32
C LEU A 59 2.97 -8.58 -9.32
N LEU A 60 4.03 -9.28 -8.92
CA LEU A 60 5.23 -9.48 -9.72
C LEU A 60 5.35 -10.91 -10.25
N ASN A 61 4.26 -11.67 -10.32
CA ASN A 61 4.29 -13.09 -10.66
C ASN A 61 4.92 -13.38 -12.04
N GLU A 62 4.81 -12.46 -12.98
CA GLU A 62 5.38 -12.62 -14.33
C GLU A 62 6.88 -12.33 -14.40
N LEU A 63 7.49 -11.79 -13.32
CA LEU A 63 8.87 -11.33 -13.32
C LEU A 63 9.85 -12.27 -12.64
N SER A 64 9.44 -13.45 -12.22
CA SER A 64 10.33 -14.43 -11.56
C SER A 64 11.21 -13.83 -10.45
N VAL A 65 10.59 -13.05 -9.55
CA VAL A 65 11.32 -12.38 -8.48
C VAL A 65 11.71 -13.35 -7.36
N THR A 66 12.82 -13.06 -6.70
CA THR A 66 13.30 -13.85 -5.55
C THR A 66 13.06 -13.07 -4.25
N SER A 67 13.08 -13.80 -3.14
CA SER A 67 12.94 -13.22 -1.80
C SER A 67 14.26 -13.20 -1.02
N THR A 68 15.40 -13.37 -1.71
CA THR A 68 16.72 -13.24 -1.07
C THR A 68 16.99 -11.79 -0.69
N PRO A 69 17.81 -11.53 0.35
CA PRO A 69 18.00 -10.15 0.82
C PRO A 69 18.86 -9.27 -0.08
N GLU A 70 19.55 -9.85 -1.06
CA GLU A 70 20.41 -9.10 -1.97
C GLU A 70 19.56 -8.29 -2.96
N PRO A 71 19.66 -6.94 -2.98
CA PRO A 71 18.92 -6.13 -3.93
C PRO A 71 19.44 -6.30 -5.36
N GLU A 72 18.55 -6.16 -6.32
CA GLU A 72 18.94 -6.14 -7.73
C GLU A 72 19.57 -4.79 -8.08
N LYS A 73 20.47 -4.79 -9.06
CA LYS A 73 21.04 -3.56 -9.59
C LYS A 73 19.95 -2.73 -10.25
N ARG A 74 19.93 -1.44 -9.98
CA ARG A 74 18.96 -0.48 -10.53
C ARG A 74 19.41 -0.02 -11.92
N THR A 75 19.24 -0.88 -12.92
CA THR A 75 19.56 -0.60 -14.32
C THR A 75 18.34 -0.06 -15.04
N GLU A 76 18.53 0.45 -16.28
CA GLU A 76 17.41 0.87 -17.12
C GLU A 76 16.44 -0.27 -17.37
N LYS A 77 16.95 -1.48 -17.58
CA LYS A 77 16.12 -2.67 -17.78
C LYS A 77 15.27 -2.95 -16.55
N TYR A 78 15.84 -2.82 -15.35
CA TYR A 78 15.11 -2.99 -14.10
C TYR A 78 13.89 -2.06 -14.06
N TYR A 79 14.08 -0.77 -14.32
CA TYR A 79 13.00 0.20 -14.28
C TYR A 79 11.97 0.01 -15.39
N LYS A 80 12.39 -0.50 -16.55
CA LYS A 80 11.46 -0.77 -17.66
C LYS A 80 10.51 -1.92 -17.36
N VAL A 81 10.99 -2.98 -16.70
CA VAL A 81 10.20 -4.21 -16.48
C VAL A 81 9.46 -4.22 -15.14
N ARG A 82 9.88 -3.41 -14.19
CA ARG A 82 9.24 -3.36 -12.86
C ARG A 82 8.05 -2.41 -12.84
N PRO A 83 6.84 -2.90 -12.51
CA PRO A 83 5.65 -2.05 -12.46
C PRO A 83 5.47 -1.32 -11.13
N CYS A 84 6.44 -1.34 -10.22
CA CYS A 84 6.31 -0.81 -8.86
C CYS A 84 5.93 0.68 -8.81
N VAL A 85 6.40 1.49 -9.78
CA VAL A 85 6.01 2.90 -9.87
C VAL A 85 4.51 3.06 -10.06
N LYS A 86 3.88 2.16 -10.84
CA LYS A 86 2.42 2.17 -11.03
C LYS A 86 1.70 1.91 -9.72
N PHE A 87 2.21 0.97 -8.92
CA PHE A 87 1.62 0.64 -7.62
C PHE A 87 1.73 1.80 -6.64
N VAL A 88 2.87 2.49 -6.63
CA VAL A 88 3.06 3.69 -5.81
C VAL A 88 2.08 4.79 -6.23
N ARG A 89 1.92 5.01 -7.54
CA ARG A 89 0.97 6.01 -8.06
C ARG A 89 -0.47 5.67 -7.68
N THR A 90 -0.86 4.41 -7.80
CA THR A 90 -2.21 3.97 -7.42
C THR A 90 -2.45 4.21 -5.94
N ALA A 91 -1.53 3.75 -5.08
CA ALA A 91 -1.67 3.90 -3.64
C ALA A 91 -1.72 5.38 -3.22
N ALA A 92 -0.83 6.21 -3.78
CA ALA A 92 -0.82 7.63 -3.49
C ALA A 92 -2.10 8.32 -3.96
N GLY A 93 -2.60 7.97 -5.14
CA GLY A 93 -3.85 8.53 -5.68
C GLY A 93 -5.08 8.13 -4.86
N LEU A 94 -5.15 6.87 -4.43
CA LEU A 94 -6.23 6.39 -3.57
C LEU A 94 -6.24 7.12 -2.23
N LEU A 95 -5.06 7.27 -1.63
CA LEU A 95 -4.93 7.96 -0.36
C LEU A 95 -5.28 9.44 -0.49
N ASP A 96 -4.80 10.10 -1.54
CA ASP A 96 -5.08 11.50 -1.81
C ASP A 96 -6.59 11.73 -1.95
N ARG A 97 -7.27 10.89 -2.72
CA ARG A 97 -8.72 10.97 -2.88
C ARG A 97 -9.44 10.76 -1.54
N TYR A 98 -9.00 9.76 -0.77
CA TYR A 98 -9.60 9.49 0.54
C TYR A 98 -9.46 10.69 1.48
N ILE A 99 -8.28 11.31 1.52
CA ILE A 99 -8.02 12.49 2.36
C ILE A 99 -8.90 13.66 1.94
N SER A 100 -9.07 13.86 0.63
CA SER A 100 -9.93 14.94 0.12
C SER A 100 -11.40 14.74 0.49
N GLU A 101 -11.89 13.50 0.45
CA GLU A 101 -13.27 13.16 0.78
C GLU A 101 -13.52 13.07 2.29
N ASN A 102 -12.47 12.81 3.07
CA ASN A 102 -12.54 12.59 4.51
C ASN A 102 -11.41 13.36 5.20
N PRO A 103 -11.48 14.70 5.28
CA PRO A 103 -10.39 15.48 5.87
C PRO A 103 -10.07 15.00 7.28
N PRO A 104 -8.79 14.69 7.59
CA PRO A 104 -8.42 14.25 8.93
C PRO A 104 -8.49 15.42 9.93
N GLN A 105 -8.82 15.08 11.16
CA GLN A 105 -8.82 16.05 12.27
C GLN A 105 -7.44 16.06 12.93
N LEU A 106 -6.63 17.02 12.54
CA LEU A 106 -5.25 17.14 13.04
C LEU A 106 -5.11 18.24 14.09
#